data_26b7537ed79a1fbfd1dd37d6ae21be33
#
_entry.id   26b7537ed79a1fbfd1dd37d6ae21be33
#
_cell.length_a   1.000
_cell.length_b   1.000
_cell.length_c   1.000
_cell.angle_alpha   90.00
_cell.angle_beta   90.00
_cell.angle_gamma   90.00
#
_symmetry.space_group_name_H-M   'P 1'
#
loop_
_entity.id
_entity.type
_entity.pdbx_description
1 polymer ?
#
loop_
_entity_poly.entity_id
_entity_poly.type
_entity_poly.pdbx_seq_one_letter_code
_entity_poly.pdbx_strand_id
1 'polypeptide(L)'
;LQREIVETEQRLRSLEEQANQSATALQKIGATGEKLQTVGNKISSVGQKLLPVTGVVTGLGTAAVKTAADFDSAMSKVAAVSGATGSDFDSLRDKAREMGAKTKFSATEAADAMNYMAMAGWKTEDMLSGIEGVMYLAAASGEDLATTSDIVTDALTAFGLTAADSGHFADVLATASS
;
A
#
# COMPACT_ATOMS: atom_id res chain seq x y z
N LEU A 1 31.85 1.62 -55.11
CA LEU A 1 32.89 2.17 -54.22
C LEU A 1 32.48 3.51 -53.57
N GLN A 2 32.18 4.60 -54.35
CA GLN A 2 31.81 5.89 -53.77
C GLN A 2 30.46 5.85 -53.01
N ARG A 3 29.46 5.10 -53.48
CA ARG A 3 28.15 4.95 -52.76
C ARG A 3 28.30 4.20 -51.46
N GLU A 4 29.13 3.18 -51.41
CA GLU A 4 29.38 2.38 -50.20
C GLU A 4 30.12 3.19 -49.12
N ILE A 5 31.01 4.10 -49.55
CA ILE A 5 31.71 5.00 -48.62
C ILE A 5 30.73 5.97 -47.98
N VAL A 6 29.83 6.58 -48.73
CA VAL A 6 28.80 7.52 -48.22
C VAL A 6 27.83 6.80 -47.28
N GLU A 7 27.42 5.58 -47.60
CA GLU A 7 26.54 4.78 -46.77
C GLU A 7 27.20 4.39 -45.43
N THR A 8 28.50 4.06 -45.50
CA THR A 8 29.29 3.75 -44.30
C THR A 8 29.50 4.97 -43.42
N GLU A 9 29.76 6.13 -44.01
CA GLU A 9 29.85 7.41 -43.27
C GLU A 9 28.54 7.79 -42.60
N GLN A 10 27.39 7.58 -43.25
CA GLN A 10 26.08 7.83 -42.65
C GLN A 10 25.78 6.89 -41.46
N ARG A 11 26.14 5.62 -41.58
CA ARG A 11 26.01 4.65 -40.48
C ARG A 11 26.92 4.98 -39.32
N LEU A 12 28.15 5.43 -39.58
CA LEU A 12 29.08 5.88 -38.54
C LEU A 12 28.54 7.10 -37.78
N ARG A 13 27.99 8.11 -38.46
CA ARG A 13 27.37 9.26 -37.82
C ARG A 13 26.16 8.89 -36.98
N SER A 14 25.32 7.97 -37.47
CA SER A 14 24.15 7.48 -36.70
C SER A 14 24.58 6.74 -35.43
N LEU A 15 25.63 5.92 -35.49
CA LEU A 15 26.21 5.22 -34.35
C LEU A 15 26.84 6.21 -33.35
N GLU A 16 27.50 7.25 -33.81
CA GLU A 16 28.07 8.29 -32.95
C GLU A 16 26.98 9.09 -32.22
N GLU A 17 25.89 9.39 -32.91
CA GLU A 17 24.70 10.05 -32.29
C GLU A 17 24.05 9.15 -31.23
N GLN A 18 23.87 7.85 -31.49
CA GLN A 18 23.35 6.90 -30.52
C GLN A 18 24.29 6.71 -29.33
N ALA A 19 25.59 6.68 -29.55
CA ALA A 19 26.59 6.60 -28.48
C ALA A 19 26.55 7.84 -27.57
N ASN A 20 26.43 9.02 -28.15
CA ASN A 20 26.30 10.29 -27.41
C ASN A 20 24.98 10.39 -26.62
N GLN A 21 23.85 9.92 -27.16
CA GLN A 21 22.58 9.85 -26.46
C GLN A 21 22.66 8.86 -25.27
N SER A 22 23.28 7.71 -25.47
CA SER A 22 23.50 6.72 -24.41
C SER A 22 24.43 7.24 -23.31
N ALA A 23 25.51 7.93 -23.67
CA ALA A 23 26.41 8.57 -22.70
C ALA A 23 25.70 9.65 -21.87
N THR A 24 24.83 10.46 -22.49
CA THR A 24 24.03 11.46 -21.79
C THR A 24 23.00 10.82 -20.84
N ALA A 25 22.39 9.71 -21.25
CA ALA A 25 21.48 8.96 -20.39
C ALA A 25 22.19 8.36 -19.17
N LEU A 26 23.38 7.80 -19.37
CA LEU A 26 24.21 7.28 -18.29
C LEU A 26 24.70 8.36 -17.33
N GLN A 27 25.05 9.55 -17.83
CA GLN A 27 25.38 10.70 -16.98
C GLN A 27 24.19 11.15 -16.11
N LYS A 28 22.96 11.16 -16.66
CA LYS A 28 21.74 11.47 -15.88
C LYS A 28 21.48 10.42 -14.79
N ILE A 29 21.70 9.14 -15.09
CA ILE A 29 21.58 8.05 -14.11
C ILE A 29 22.65 8.20 -13.01
N GLY A 30 23.90 8.52 -13.38
CA GLY A 30 24.98 8.78 -12.42
C GLY A 30 24.66 9.95 -11.48
N ALA A 31 24.19 11.07 -12.03
CA ALA A 31 23.81 12.24 -11.23
C ALA A 31 22.60 11.96 -10.28
N THR A 32 21.70 11.05 -10.71
CA THR A 32 20.58 10.60 -9.85
C THR A 32 21.11 9.67 -8.76
N GLY A 33 22.08 8.80 -9.08
CA GLY A 33 22.74 7.93 -8.11
C GLY A 33 23.52 8.72 -7.03
N GLU A 34 24.23 9.77 -7.42
CA GLU A 34 24.90 10.66 -6.46
C GLU A 34 23.93 11.41 -5.51
N LYS A 35 22.76 11.85 -6.05
CA LYS A 35 21.70 12.43 -5.21
C LYS A 35 21.11 11.43 -4.24
N LEU A 36 20.87 10.19 -4.67
CA LEU A 36 20.41 9.10 -3.80
C LEU A 36 21.45 8.75 -2.74
N GLN A 37 22.73 8.70 -3.09
CA GLN A 37 23.82 8.49 -2.15
C GLN A 37 23.94 9.64 -1.13
N THR A 38 23.75 10.88 -1.57
CA THR A 38 23.76 12.05 -0.68
C THR A 38 22.59 12.04 0.28
N VAL A 39 21.39 11.65 -0.18
CA VAL A 39 20.21 11.46 0.67
C VAL A 39 20.43 10.30 1.63
N GLY A 40 20.94 9.17 1.17
CA GLY A 40 21.31 8.02 1.99
C GLY A 40 22.33 8.37 3.09
N ASN A 41 23.36 9.14 2.74
CA ASN A 41 24.37 9.61 3.70
C ASN A 41 23.79 10.61 4.71
N LYS A 42 22.87 11.50 4.31
CA LYS A 42 22.17 12.40 5.24
C LYS A 42 21.26 11.63 6.20
N ILE A 43 20.53 10.64 5.72
CA ILE A 43 19.69 9.76 6.56
C ILE A 43 20.58 8.95 7.50
N SER A 44 21.71 8.43 7.04
CA SER A 44 22.69 7.70 7.85
C SER A 44 23.32 8.59 8.91
N SER A 45 23.68 9.84 8.58
CA SER A 45 24.30 10.78 9.54
C SER A 45 23.31 11.29 10.60
N VAL A 46 22.03 11.43 10.26
CA VAL A 46 20.96 11.71 11.21
C VAL A 46 20.71 10.48 12.10
N GLY A 47 20.71 9.28 11.51
CA GLY A 47 20.64 8.01 12.23
C GLY A 47 21.78 7.86 13.24
N GLN A 48 23.02 8.15 12.85
CA GLN A 48 24.20 8.07 13.74
C GLN A 48 24.16 9.07 14.89
N LYS A 49 23.52 10.23 14.73
CA LYS A 49 23.34 11.22 15.82
C LYS A 49 22.21 10.86 16.79
N LEU A 50 21.32 9.97 16.41
CA LEU A 50 20.24 9.45 17.25
C LEU A 50 20.62 8.14 17.96
N LEU A 51 21.86 7.62 17.79
CA LEU A 51 22.30 6.38 18.37
C LEU A 51 23.17 6.60 19.63
N PRO A 52 22.64 6.12 20.77
CA PRO A 52 23.29 5.02 21.45
C PRO A 52 22.38 3.77 21.49
N VAL A 53 21.78 3.38 20.37
CA VAL A 53 21.04 2.12 20.26
C VAL A 53 21.52 1.38 19.01
N THR A 54 22.76 0.90 19.06
CA THR A 54 23.49 0.22 17.98
C THR A 54 23.02 -1.25 17.76
N GLY A 55 21.76 -1.56 17.87
CA GLY A 55 21.26 -2.91 17.63
C GLY A 55 20.02 -2.99 16.74
N VAL A 56 19.42 -1.84 16.40
CA VAL A 56 18.05 -1.81 15.86
C VAL A 56 17.96 -1.43 14.38
N VAL A 57 19.02 -0.82 13.79
CA VAL A 57 18.93 -0.23 12.43
C VAL A 57 18.87 -1.28 11.31
N THR A 58 19.54 -2.40 11.47
CA THR A 58 19.41 -3.53 10.53
C THR A 58 18.05 -4.24 10.64
N GLY A 59 17.45 -4.26 11.83
CA GLY A 59 16.12 -4.81 12.08
C GLY A 59 14.99 -3.93 11.53
N LEU A 60 15.11 -2.60 11.63
CA LEU A 60 14.09 -1.67 11.14
C LEU A 60 13.95 -1.67 9.60
N GLY A 61 15.05 -1.81 8.87
CA GLY A 61 15.01 -1.90 7.40
C GLY A 61 14.30 -3.15 6.91
N THR A 62 14.60 -4.30 7.49
CA THR A 62 13.96 -5.57 7.14
C THR A 62 12.51 -5.65 7.61
N ALA A 63 12.18 -5.10 8.79
CA ALA A 63 10.83 -5.03 9.30
C ALA A 63 9.95 -4.12 8.42
N ALA A 64 10.43 -2.95 8.02
CA ALA A 64 9.70 -2.04 7.15
C ALA A 64 9.42 -2.63 5.77
N VAL A 65 10.39 -3.32 5.18
CA VAL A 65 10.21 -4.02 3.89
C VAL A 65 9.21 -5.16 4.02
N LYS A 66 9.29 -5.95 5.09
CA LYS A 66 8.34 -7.03 5.35
C LYS A 66 6.93 -6.49 5.53
N THR A 67 6.74 -5.46 6.34
CA THR A 67 5.43 -4.82 6.56
C THR A 67 4.82 -4.29 5.25
N ALA A 68 5.64 -3.70 4.36
CA ALA A 68 5.18 -3.25 3.05
C ALA A 68 4.77 -4.42 2.16
N ALA A 69 5.55 -5.50 2.14
CA ALA A 69 5.25 -6.70 1.37
C ALA A 69 3.99 -7.43 1.89
N ASP A 70 3.80 -7.51 3.20
CA ASP A 70 2.61 -8.08 3.84
C ASP A 70 1.36 -7.26 3.47
N PHE A 71 1.45 -5.93 3.52
CA PHE A 71 0.36 -5.04 3.10
C PHE A 71 0.02 -5.18 1.61
N ASP A 72 1.03 -5.21 0.73
CA ASP A 72 0.81 -5.40 -0.71
C ASP A 72 0.20 -6.77 -1.03
N SER A 73 0.58 -7.80 -0.29
CA SER A 73 -0.01 -9.14 -0.37
C SER A 73 -1.48 -9.14 0.07
N ALA A 74 -1.81 -8.50 1.19
CA ALA A 74 -3.18 -8.37 1.68
C ALA A 74 -4.06 -7.61 0.69
N MET A 75 -3.59 -6.47 0.16
CA MET A 75 -4.31 -5.69 -0.84
C MET A 75 -4.49 -6.45 -2.17
N SER A 76 -3.54 -7.30 -2.55
CA SER A 76 -3.69 -8.17 -3.73
C SER A 76 -4.83 -9.17 -3.57
N LYS A 77 -5.05 -9.70 -2.36
CA LYS A 77 -6.20 -10.56 -2.05
C LYS A 77 -7.51 -9.78 -2.17
N VAL A 78 -7.56 -8.55 -1.62
CA VAL A 78 -8.72 -7.67 -1.75
C VAL A 78 -9.06 -7.46 -3.23
N ALA A 79 -8.07 -7.10 -4.06
CA ALA A 79 -8.29 -6.92 -5.50
C ALA A 79 -8.81 -8.19 -6.19
N ALA A 80 -8.23 -9.36 -5.85
CA ALA A 80 -8.62 -10.63 -6.46
C ALA A 80 -10.06 -11.03 -6.13
N VAL A 81 -10.54 -10.75 -4.92
CA VAL A 81 -11.89 -11.11 -4.46
C VAL A 81 -12.92 -10.06 -4.87
N SER A 82 -12.62 -8.77 -4.67
CA SER A 82 -13.55 -7.68 -4.99
C SER A 82 -13.65 -7.37 -6.49
N GLY A 83 -12.60 -7.71 -7.25
CA GLY A 83 -12.46 -7.30 -8.65
C GLY A 83 -12.07 -5.83 -8.81
N ALA A 84 -11.70 -5.13 -7.73
CA ALA A 84 -11.31 -3.72 -7.78
C ALA A 84 -10.02 -3.53 -8.58
N THR A 85 -10.01 -2.56 -9.48
CA THR A 85 -8.87 -2.19 -10.33
C THR A 85 -8.75 -0.67 -10.46
N GLY A 86 -7.58 -0.18 -10.86
CA GLY A 86 -7.37 1.25 -11.10
C GLY A 86 -7.70 2.11 -9.87
N SER A 87 -8.49 3.15 -10.05
CA SER A 87 -8.87 4.10 -8.98
C SER A 87 -9.59 3.47 -7.80
N ASP A 88 -10.37 2.41 -8.03
CA ASP A 88 -11.09 1.71 -6.98
C ASP A 88 -10.11 0.98 -6.06
N PHE A 89 -9.14 0.30 -6.64
CA PHE A 89 -8.07 -0.35 -5.89
C PHE A 89 -7.21 0.66 -5.12
N ASP A 90 -6.86 1.79 -5.74
CA ASP A 90 -6.10 2.85 -5.10
C ASP A 90 -6.87 3.44 -3.90
N SER A 91 -8.18 3.66 -4.05
CA SER A 91 -9.04 4.15 -2.97
C SER A 91 -9.12 3.19 -1.78
N LEU A 92 -9.26 1.89 -2.03
CA LEU A 92 -9.24 0.86 -0.97
C LEU A 92 -7.87 0.82 -0.28
N ARG A 93 -6.79 0.92 -1.03
CA ARG A 93 -5.42 0.93 -0.52
C ARG A 93 -5.15 2.13 0.38
N ASP A 94 -5.61 3.31 -0.04
CA ASP A 94 -5.47 4.54 0.75
C ASP A 94 -6.33 4.50 2.01
N LYS A 95 -7.57 3.98 1.90
CA LYS A 95 -8.46 3.79 3.06
C LYS A 95 -7.87 2.82 4.08
N ALA A 96 -7.28 1.71 3.65
CA ALA A 96 -6.62 0.77 4.54
C ALA A 96 -5.45 1.42 5.31
N ARG A 97 -4.65 2.25 4.62
CA ARG A 97 -3.57 3.03 5.27
C ARG A 97 -4.10 4.08 6.24
N GLU A 98 -5.16 4.80 5.85
CA GLU A 98 -5.84 5.77 6.70
C GLU A 98 -6.31 5.11 8.00
N MET A 99 -6.99 3.98 7.89
CA MET A 99 -7.49 3.24 9.03
C MET A 99 -6.38 2.70 9.93
N GLY A 100 -5.29 2.21 9.34
CA GLY A 100 -4.10 1.80 10.07
C GLY A 100 -3.41 2.95 10.83
N ALA A 101 -3.55 4.19 10.36
CA ALA A 101 -3.02 5.37 11.04
C ALA A 101 -3.95 5.93 12.14
N LYS A 102 -5.27 5.71 12.03
CA LYS A 102 -6.30 6.25 12.92
C LYS A 102 -6.73 5.31 14.03
N THR A 103 -6.45 4.02 13.91
CA THR A 103 -6.92 2.99 14.86
C THR A 103 -5.75 2.23 15.49
N LYS A 104 -6.04 1.32 16.41
CA LYS A 104 -5.04 0.43 17.01
C LYS A 104 -4.52 -0.65 16.04
N PHE A 105 -5.20 -0.84 14.92
CA PHE A 105 -4.89 -1.85 13.93
C PHE A 105 -3.89 -1.33 12.89
N SER A 106 -3.14 -2.24 12.27
CA SER A 106 -2.25 -1.91 11.16
C SER A 106 -3.01 -1.77 9.84
N ALA A 107 -2.36 -1.16 8.83
CA ALA A 107 -2.91 -1.10 7.47
C ALA A 107 -3.12 -2.51 6.87
N THR A 108 -2.27 -3.48 7.22
CA THR A 108 -2.40 -4.87 6.78
C THR A 108 -3.65 -5.52 7.37
N GLU A 109 -3.91 -5.33 8.67
CA GLU A 109 -5.14 -5.84 9.30
C GLU A 109 -6.38 -5.17 8.72
N ALA A 110 -6.34 -3.88 8.40
CA ALA A 110 -7.43 -3.20 7.68
C ALA A 110 -7.66 -3.79 6.29
N ALA A 111 -6.60 -4.12 5.54
CA ALA A 111 -6.70 -4.79 4.25
C ALA A 111 -7.27 -6.22 4.39
N ASP A 112 -6.86 -6.97 5.41
CA ASP A 112 -7.42 -8.31 5.68
C ASP A 112 -8.92 -8.21 6.02
N ALA A 113 -9.34 -7.22 6.81
CA ALA A 113 -10.77 -6.97 7.07
C ALA A 113 -11.54 -6.66 5.78
N MET A 114 -11.00 -5.82 4.90
CA MET A 114 -11.60 -5.55 3.59
C MET A 114 -11.71 -6.82 2.74
N ASN A 115 -10.76 -7.75 2.85
CA ASN A 115 -10.84 -9.03 2.15
C ASN A 115 -12.04 -9.87 2.64
N TYR A 116 -12.35 -9.89 3.93
CA TYR A 116 -13.56 -10.55 4.46
C TYR A 116 -14.83 -9.87 3.96
N MET A 117 -14.86 -8.53 3.96
CA MET A 117 -16.00 -7.78 3.40
C MET A 117 -16.20 -8.09 1.91
N ALA A 118 -15.12 -8.17 1.13
CA ALA A 118 -15.17 -8.54 -0.28
C ALA A 118 -15.69 -9.98 -0.47
N MET A 119 -15.29 -10.92 0.39
CA MET A 119 -15.82 -12.31 0.39
C MET A 119 -17.30 -12.35 0.74
N ALA A 120 -17.80 -11.47 1.58
CA ALA A 120 -19.23 -11.30 1.87
C ALA A 120 -19.98 -10.59 0.73
N GLY A 121 -19.30 -10.22 -0.35
CA GLY A 121 -19.89 -9.62 -1.54
C GLY A 121 -19.95 -8.10 -1.57
N TRP A 122 -19.33 -7.43 -0.60
CA TRP A 122 -19.26 -5.97 -0.56
C TRP A 122 -18.43 -5.43 -1.73
N LYS A 123 -18.89 -4.35 -2.32
CA LYS A 123 -18.21 -3.63 -3.40
C LYS A 123 -17.26 -2.56 -2.82
N THR A 124 -16.48 -1.93 -3.68
CA THR A 124 -15.55 -0.88 -3.30
C THR A 124 -16.20 0.19 -2.41
N GLU A 125 -17.35 0.72 -2.83
CA GLU A 125 -18.07 1.76 -2.08
C GLU A 125 -18.55 1.28 -0.70
N ASP A 126 -19.03 0.03 -0.62
CA ASP A 126 -19.46 -0.60 0.63
C ASP A 126 -18.28 -0.75 1.59
N MET A 127 -17.15 -1.24 1.11
CA MET A 127 -15.94 -1.39 1.92
C MET A 127 -15.40 -0.03 2.42
N LEU A 128 -15.40 0.99 1.56
CA LEU A 128 -14.94 2.34 1.92
C LEU A 128 -15.83 2.97 2.99
N SER A 129 -17.15 2.75 2.93
CA SER A 129 -18.11 3.31 3.88
C SER A 129 -18.19 2.51 5.19
N GLY A 130 -18.04 1.18 5.12
CA GLY A 130 -18.29 0.28 6.24
C GLY A 130 -17.07 -0.04 7.10
N ILE A 131 -15.85 0.04 6.56
CA ILE A 131 -14.64 -0.40 7.27
C ILE A 131 -14.43 0.31 8.62
N GLU A 132 -14.75 1.60 8.69
CA GLU A 132 -14.54 2.41 9.88
C GLU A 132 -15.38 1.91 11.06
N GLY A 133 -16.67 1.65 10.83
CA GLY A 133 -17.58 1.11 11.86
C GLY A 133 -17.13 -0.27 12.35
N VAL A 134 -16.73 -1.14 11.43
CA VAL A 134 -16.22 -2.48 11.77
C VAL A 134 -14.97 -2.41 12.62
N MET A 135 -14.00 -1.56 12.25
CA MET A 135 -12.76 -1.42 13.00
C MET A 135 -12.97 -0.81 14.38
N TYR A 136 -13.89 0.16 14.52
CA TYR A 136 -14.22 0.71 15.83
C TYR A 136 -14.92 -0.31 16.71
N LEU A 137 -15.82 -1.14 16.17
CA LEU A 137 -16.45 -2.22 16.92
C LEU A 137 -15.42 -3.25 17.39
N ALA A 138 -14.52 -3.70 16.53
CA ALA A 138 -13.43 -4.61 16.90
C ALA A 138 -12.50 -3.99 17.95
N ALA A 139 -12.26 -2.67 17.87
CA ALA A 139 -11.48 -1.97 18.87
C ALA A 139 -12.17 -1.91 20.24
N ALA A 140 -13.47 -1.68 20.25
CA ALA A 140 -14.28 -1.57 21.46
C ALA A 140 -14.54 -2.92 22.13
N SER A 141 -14.85 -3.96 21.36
CA SER A 141 -15.11 -5.31 21.87
C SER A 141 -13.83 -6.06 22.29
N GLY A 142 -12.68 -5.66 21.75
CA GLY A 142 -11.43 -6.40 21.93
C GLY A 142 -11.32 -7.67 21.09
N GLU A 143 -12.30 -7.93 20.23
CA GLU A 143 -12.35 -9.06 19.33
C GLU A 143 -11.38 -8.93 18.15
N ASP A 144 -11.10 -10.04 17.51
CA ASP A 144 -10.33 -10.10 16.28
C ASP A 144 -11.06 -9.36 15.15
N LEU A 145 -10.31 -8.56 14.37
CA LEU A 145 -10.89 -7.72 13.34
C LEU A 145 -11.51 -8.54 12.18
N ALA A 146 -10.92 -9.69 11.84
CA ALA A 146 -11.46 -10.58 10.81
C ALA A 146 -12.82 -11.17 11.26
N THR A 147 -12.87 -11.67 12.50
CA THR A 147 -14.10 -12.20 13.12
C THR A 147 -15.18 -11.11 13.21
N THR A 148 -14.81 -9.90 13.64
CA THR A 148 -15.74 -8.77 13.69
C THR A 148 -16.27 -8.39 12.31
N SER A 149 -15.41 -8.41 11.28
CA SER A 149 -15.81 -8.12 9.90
C SER A 149 -16.85 -9.12 9.40
N ASP A 150 -16.63 -10.40 9.65
CA ASP A 150 -17.54 -11.50 9.26
C ASP A 150 -18.90 -11.33 9.95
N ILE A 151 -18.91 -11.18 11.27
CA ILE A 151 -20.14 -10.98 12.05
C ILE A 151 -20.91 -9.75 11.59
N VAL A 152 -20.25 -8.62 11.37
CA VAL A 152 -20.92 -7.38 10.97
C VAL A 152 -21.50 -7.49 9.57
N THR A 153 -20.77 -8.06 8.61
CA THR A 153 -21.25 -8.23 7.23
C THR A 153 -22.46 -9.14 7.18
N ASP A 154 -22.43 -10.25 7.92
CA ASP A 154 -23.56 -11.19 8.02
C ASP A 154 -24.78 -10.54 8.71
N ALA A 155 -24.56 -9.84 9.81
CA ALA A 155 -25.63 -9.19 10.55
C ALA A 155 -26.30 -8.08 9.72
N LEU A 156 -25.53 -7.20 9.07
CA LEU A 156 -26.08 -6.16 8.20
C LEU A 156 -26.92 -6.77 7.08
N THR A 157 -26.41 -7.85 6.47
CA THR A 157 -27.16 -8.59 5.43
C THR A 157 -28.45 -9.19 5.99
N ALA A 158 -28.39 -9.84 7.15
CA ALA A 158 -29.57 -10.47 7.78
C ALA A 158 -30.66 -9.47 8.18
N PHE A 159 -30.26 -8.26 8.60
CA PHE A 159 -31.18 -7.19 8.97
C PHE A 159 -31.60 -6.30 7.78
N GLY A 160 -31.10 -6.56 6.58
CA GLY A 160 -31.37 -5.75 5.39
C GLY A 160 -30.77 -4.34 5.46
N LEU A 161 -29.71 -4.17 6.25
CA LEU A 161 -28.94 -2.94 6.37
C LEU A 161 -27.84 -2.86 5.31
N THR A 162 -27.34 -1.66 5.10
CA THR A 162 -26.25 -1.41 4.13
C THR A 162 -24.90 -1.25 4.84
N ALA A 163 -23.81 -1.28 4.10
CA ALA A 163 -22.49 -1.04 4.62
C ALA A 163 -22.34 0.33 5.30
N ALA A 164 -23.07 1.34 4.82
CA ALA A 164 -23.09 2.68 5.43
C ALA A 164 -23.68 2.69 6.85
N ASP A 165 -24.50 1.70 7.19
CA ASP A 165 -25.11 1.57 8.52
C ASP A 165 -24.16 0.91 9.54
N SER A 166 -22.97 0.45 9.12
CA SER A 166 -22.01 -0.28 9.98
C SER A 166 -21.58 0.51 11.22
N GLY A 167 -21.41 1.83 11.09
CA GLY A 167 -21.09 2.72 12.23
C GLY A 167 -22.21 2.75 13.27
N HIS A 168 -23.44 2.98 12.83
CA HIS A 168 -24.60 2.95 13.71
C HIS A 168 -24.83 1.57 14.34
N PHE A 169 -24.67 0.51 13.57
CA PHE A 169 -24.75 -0.86 14.05
C PHE A 169 -23.69 -1.15 15.12
N ALA A 170 -22.46 -0.68 14.90
CA ALA A 170 -21.37 -0.78 15.88
C ALA A 170 -21.70 -0.06 17.20
N ASP A 171 -22.25 1.15 17.13
CA ASP A 171 -22.65 1.94 18.30
C ASP A 171 -23.74 1.24 19.11
N VAL A 172 -24.74 0.66 18.43
CA VAL A 172 -25.83 -0.09 19.09
C VAL A 172 -25.28 -1.33 19.79
N LEU A 173 -24.38 -2.09 19.14
CA LEU A 173 -23.78 -3.28 19.76
C LEU A 173 -22.88 -2.92 20.93
N ALA A 174 -22.05 -1.89 20.80
CA ALA A 174 -21.18 -1.44 21.88
C ALA A 174 -22.01 -0.98 23.10
N THR A 175 -23.14 -0.29 22.88
CA THR A 175 -24.05 0.14 23.95
C THR A 175 -24.76 -1.05 24.59
N ALA A 176 -25.14 -2.05 23.82
CA ALA A 176 -25.85 -3.22 24.34
C ALA A 176 -24.95 -4.18 25.14
N SER A 177 -23.62 -4.08 24.95
CA SER A 177 -22.61 -4.91 25.63
C SER A 177 -22.00 -4.26 26.87
N SER A 178 -22.41 -3.04 27.23
CA SER A 178 -21.93 -2.25 28.39
C SER A 178 -22.83 -2.39 29.56
#